data_dfb880abe577738445ee273a72c50b2f
#
_entry.id   dfb880abe577738445ee273a72c50b2f
#
_cell.length_a   1.000
_cell.length_b   1.000
_cell.length_c   1.000
_cell.angle_alpha   90.00
_cell.angle_beta   90.00
_cell.angle_gamma   90.00
#
_symmetry.space_group_name_H-M   'P 1'
#
loop_
_entity.id
_entity.type
_entity.pdbx_description
1 polymer ?
#
loop_
_entity_poly.entity_id
_entity_poly.type
_entity_poly.pdbx_seq_one_letter_code
_entity_poly.pdbx_strand_id
1 'polypeptide(L)'
;MQFPLVKNSEGLDVTVSEGNYLLNMTSNDRLLRRNSFKGLMTTYHKYRNTLANTLSSNCRVSAFYATAHKYHDTLEACLSEDNIPPSLYDGLIETVHENLKPLHEYIALKKEILGLDEFHAYDIYQPISNAADSFACDFDEAKVKVTAALSPLGYDYHAALQEGFDKQWIDIYENKGKRSGAYSWGIYGVHPYVLLNYQPRYNSISTLAHEMGHALHSYFSNKSQTYINSDYSIFCAEVASTTNEILLLEHTLKTASPEQKIYLLNQFLEAVRTTVYRQVQFAEFEKFIHNEINEGRTLQAEMLETYWLDSNKRYYGPALTVDAELASEWSRIPHFYTPFYVYKYATGYSAATAFASAILENKPKAVEKYLHFLASGGSDYSLNLLKTAGVDLTTPLPVTVTCLLYTSDAADE
;
A
#
# COMPACT_ATOMS: atom_id res chain seq x y z
N MET A 1 0.68 -18.25 19.54
CA MET A 1 2.17 -18.39 19.60
C MET A 1 2.69 -17.57 20.77
N GLN A 2 3.80 -17.99 21.38
CA GLN A 2 4.47 -17.22 22.43
C GLN A 2 5.83 -16.74 21.89
N PHE A 3 5.99 -15.42 21.80
CA PHE A 3 7.23 -14.82 21.34
C PHE A 3 8.22 -14.62 22.52
N PRO A 4 9.53 -14.64 22.25
CA PRO A 4 10.54 -14.48 23.29
C PRO A 4 10.67 -13.03 23.77
N LEU A 5 11.23 -12.84 24.97
CA LEU A 5 11.88 -11.59 25.33
C LEU A 5 13.21 -11.49 24.60
N VAL A 6 13.56 -10.31 24.12
CA VAL A 6 14.83 -10.03 23.43
C VAL A 6 15.58 -8.91 24.12
N LYS A 7 16.91 -8.89 23.98
CA LYS A 7 17.75 -7.82 24.55
C LYS A 7 17.90 -6.68 23.54
N ASN A 8 17.82 -5.45 24.06
CA ASN A 8 18.25 -4.25 23.35
C ASN A 8 19.77 -3.98 23.58
N SER A 9 20.32 -2.90 23.02
CA SER A 9 21.74 -2.54 23.17
C SER A 9 22.15 -2.19 24.60
N GLU A 10 21.22 -1.81 25.47
CA GLU A 10 21.42 -1.53 26.89
C GLU A 10 21.32 -2.79 27.75
N GLY A 11 21.05 -3.95 27.15
CA GLY A 11 20.88 -5.22 27.85
C GLY A 11 19.52 -5.41 28.52
N LEU A 12 18.56 -4.49 28.27
CA LEU A 12 17.20 -4.56 28.81
C LEU A 12 16.35 -5.57 28.04
N ASP A 13 15.45 -6.24 28.75
CA ASP A 13 14.47 -7.14 28.15
C ASP A 13 13.34 -6.37 27.48
N VAL A 14 13.09 -6.66 26.19
CA VAL A 14 12.02 -6.09 25.39
C VAL A 14 11.09 -7.21 24.91
N THR A 15 9.79 -7.03 25.08
CA THR A 15 8.79 -7.97 24.57
C THR A 15 8.71 -7.89 23.04
N VAL A 16 8.60 -9.05 22.40
CA VAL A 16 8.26 -9.14 20.97
C VAL A 16 6.82 -9.62 20.83
N SER A 17 6.05 -8.97 19.97
CA SER A 17 4.70 -9.36 19.61
C SER A 17 4.39 -8.86 18.20
N GLU A 18 3.34 -9.35 17.56
CA GLU A 18 2.89 -8.82 16.27
C GLU A 18 2.57 -7.31 16.35
N GLY A 19 1.96 -6.89 17.48
CA GLY A 19 1.55 -5.49 17.66
C GLY A 19 2.69 -4.50 17.84
N ASN A 20 3.84 -4.93 18.39
CA ASN A 20 5.00 -4.05 18.60
C ASN A 20 6.18 -4.31 17.66
N TYR A 21 6.06 -5.30 16.77
CA TYR A 21 7.14 -5.67 15.87
C TYR A 21 7.59 -4.50 14.99
N LEU A 22 6.64 -3.80 14.36
CA LEU A 22 6.97 -2.66 13.50
C LEU A 22 7.64 -1.53 14.30
N LEU A 23 7.18 -1.24 15.52
CA LEU A 23 7.81 -0.27 16.41
C LEU A 23 9.27 -0.64 16.72
N ASN A 24 9.52 -1.92 17.02
CA ASN A 24 10.88 -2.40 17.25
C ASN A 24 11.74 -2.29 15.97
N MET A 25 11.16 -2.56 14.78
CA MET A 25 11.87 -2.50 13.50
C MET A 25 12.20 -1.06 13.04
N THR A 26 11.47 -0.06 13.51
CA THR A 26 11.76 1.37 13.24
C THR A 26 12.71 1.99 14.27
N SER A 27 13.14 1.23 15.30
CA SER A 27 14.05 1.73 16.32
C SER A 27 15.43 2.04 15.76
N ASN A 28 16.10 3.07 16.28
CA ASN A 28 17.51 3.35 15.98
C ASN A 28 18.47 2.29 16.56
N ASP A 29 18.02 1.51 17.54
CA ASP A 29 18.81 0.40 18.13
C ASP A 29 18.83 -0.81 17.19
N ARG A 30 19.91 -0.96 16.44
CA ARG A 30 20.10 -2.05 15.48
C ARG A 30 20.08 -3.43 16.15
N LEU A 31 20.57 -3.55 17.40
CA LEU A 31 20.53 -4.82 18.11
C LEU A 31 19.09 -5.22 18.47
N LEU A 32 18.27 -4.25 18.87
CA LEU A 32 16.84 -4.47 19.10
C LEU A 32 16.13 -4.91 17.82
N ARG A 33 16.38 -4.22 16.68
CA ARG A 33 15.79 -4.62 15.37
C ARG A 33 16.15 -6.06 15.02
N ARG A 34 17.46 -6.39 15.04
CA ARG A 34 17.97 -7.74 14.75
C ARG A 34 17.36 -8.79 15.64
N ASN A 35 17.36 -8.55 16.96
CA ASN A 35 16.88 -9.53 17.94
C ASN A 35 15.35 -9.71 17.85
N SER A 36 14.60 -8.65 17.61
CA SER A 36 13.15 -8.70 17.38
C SER A 36 12.82 -9.47 16.10
N PHE A 37 13.53 -9.20 15.00
CA PHE A 37 13.40 -9.94 13.75
C PHE A 37 13.64 -11.44 13.97
N LYS A 38 14.79 -11.81 14.53
CA LYS A 38 15.12 -13.22 14.81
C LYS A 38 14.12 -13.88 15.74
N GLY A 39 13.73 -13.19 16.82
CA GLY A 39 12.77 -13.71 17.79
C GLY A 39 11.41 -14.01 17.18
N LEU A 40 10.90 -13.09 16.34
CA LEU A 40 9.64 -13.26 15.64
C LEU A 40 9.72 -14.38 14.60
N MET A 41 10.67 -14.31 13.67
CA MET A 41 10.79 -15.25 12.54
C MET A 41 11.07 -16.68 13.04
N THR A 42 11.95 -16.85 14.02
CA THR A 42 12.22 -18.17 14.61
C THR A 42 10.99 -18.76 15.30
N THR A 43 10.14 -17.91 15.88
CA THR A 43 8.89 -18.38 16.49
C THR A 43 7.94 -18.89 15.40
N TYR A 44 7.77 -18.17 14.30
CA TYR A 44 6.98 -18.62 13.16
C TYR A 44 7.52 -19.91 12.54
N HIS A 45 8.85 -20.01 12.41
CA HIS A 45 9.50 -21.20 11.88
C HIS A 45 9.18 -22.48 12.67
N LYS A 46 9.02 -22.41 14.00
CA LYS A 46 8.59 -23.56 14.82
C LYS A 46 7.22 -24.11 14.43
N TYR A 47 6.36 -23.26 13.86
CA TYR A 47 5.00 -23.63 13.45
C TYR A 47 4.85 -23.78 11.93
N ARG A 48 5.95 -23.68 11.14
CA ARG A 48 5.91 -23.63 9.67
C ARG A 48 5.09 -24.75 9.03
N ASN A 49 5.21 -25.98 9.53
CA ASN A 49 4.47 -27.11 8.97
C ASN A 49 2.94 -27.02 9.21
N THR A 50 2.54 -26.54 10.39
CA THR A 50 1.14 -26.30 10.71
C THR A 50 0.60 -25.16 9.84
N LEU A 51 1.35 -24.07 9.69
CA LEU A 51 0.95 -22.93 8.90
C LEU A 51 0.92 -23.27 7.40
N ALA A 52 1.87 -24.05 6.88
CA ALA A 52 1.85 -24.56 5.51
C ALA A 52 0.61 -25.43 5.27
N ASN A 53 0.24 -26.30 6.21
CA ASN A 53 -0.96 -27.13 6.08
C ASN A 53 -2.25 -26.30 6.13
N THR A 54 -2.35 -25.28 7.00
CA THR A 54 -3.54 -24.41 7.04
C THR A 54 -3.67 -23.60 5.76
N LEU A 55 -2.56 -23.06 5.22
CA LEU A 55 -2.55 -22.34 3.95
C LEU A 55 -2.92 -23.26 2.79
N SER A 56 -2.31 -24.46 2.73
CA SER A 56 -2.65 -25.49 1.73
C SER A 56 -4.14 -25.84 1.76
N SER A 57 -4.71 -25.97 2.95
CA SER A 57 -6.15 -26.27 3.11
C SER A 57 -7.02 -25.12 2.59
N ASN A 58 -6.66 -23.88 2.89
CA ASN A 58 -7.37 -22.69 2.38
C ASN A 58 -7.32 -22.64 0.83
N CYS A 59 -6.13 -22.80 0.23
CA CYS A 59 -5.98 -22.82 -1.24
C CYS A 59 -6.80 -23.96 -1.88
N ARG A 60 -6.84 -25.16 -1.26
CA ARG A 60 -7.67 -26.30 -1.75
C ARG A 60 -9.17 -26.01 -1.68
N VAL A 61 -9.64 -25.34 -0.63
CA VAL A 61 -11.04 -24.91 -0.54
C VAL A 61 -11.36 -23.93 -1.66
N SER A 62 -10.48 -22.96 -1.92
CA SER A 62 -10.65 -22.01 -3.03
C SER A 62 -10.68 -22.73 -4.40
N ALA A 63 -9.76 -23.66 -4.63
CA ALA A 63 -9.72 -24.48 -5.86
C ALA A 63 -10.97 -25.34 -6.03
N PHE A 64 -11.49 -25.91 -4.93
CA PHE A 64 -12.75 -26.66 -4.96
C PHE A 64 -13.91 -25.77 -5.42
N TYR A 65 -14.06 -24.57 -4.87
CA TYR A 65 -15.11 -23.65 -5.29
C TYR A 65 -14.93 -23.18 -6.74
N ALA A 66 -13.71 -22.86 -7.17
CA ALA A 66 -13.44 -22.51 -8.56
C ALA A 66 -13.91 -23.63 -9.51
N THR A 67 -13.52 -24.87 -9.23
CA THR A 67 -13.94 -26.06 -10.01
C THR A 67 -15.45 -26.26 -9.98
N ALA A 68 -16.09 -26.17 -8.81
CA ALA A 68 -17.53 -26.33 -8.65
C ALA A 68 -18.34 -25.30 -9.45
N HIS A 69 -17.81 -24.07 -9.56
CA HIS A 69 -18.37 -22.98 -10.36
C HIS A 69 -17.92 -22.99 -11.83
N LYS A 70 -17.12 -23.99 -12.25
CA LYS A 70 -16.65 -24.20 -13.63
C LYS A 70 -15.66 -23.12 -14.12
N TYR A 71 -14.92 -22.49 -13.24
CA TYR A 71 -13.76 -21.69 -13.61
C TYR A 71 -12.57 -22.58 -13.92
N HIS A 72 -11.65 -22.10 -14.74
CA HIS A 72 -10.44 -22.81 -15.09
C HIS A 72 -9.54 -23.04 -13.86
N ASP A 73 -9.40 -22.01 -13.02
CA ASP A 73 -8.61 -22.04 -11.80
C ASP A 73 -9.10 -21.02 -10.77
N THR A 74 -8.42 -20.93 -9.62
CA THR A 74 -8.77 -20.01 -8.55
C THR A 74 -8.51 -18.54 -8.96
N LEU A 75 -7.51 -18.27 -9.79
CA LEU A 75 -7.23 -16.92 -10.26
C LEU A 75 -8.41 -16.38 -11.07
N GLU A 76 -8.84 -17.12 -12.10
CA GLU A 76 -9.99 -16.73 -12.93
C GLU A 76 -11.24 -16.54 -12.06
N ALA A 77 -11.50 -17.45 -11.12
CA ALA A 77 -12.65 -17.36 -10.23
C ALA A 77 -12.66 -16.07 -9.42
N CYS A 78 -11.52 -15.70 -8.81
CA CYS A 78 -11.41 -14.51 -7.98
C CYS A 78 -11.46 -13.20 -8.79
N LEU A 79 -10.94 -13.21 -10.00
CA LEU A 79 -10.93 -12.01 -10.86
C LEU A 79 -12.26 -11.77 -11.60
N SER A 80 -13.09 -12.83 -11.73
CA SER A 80 -14.34 -12.76 -12.48
C SER A 80 -15.37 -11.82 -11.87
N GLU A 81 -15.37 -11.65 -10.55
CA GLU A 81 -16.30 -10.75 -9.84
C GLU A 81 -16.14 -9.28 -10.31
N ASP A 82 -14.90 -8.84 -10.45
CA ASP A 82 -14.56 -7.50 -10.94
C ASP A 82 -14.38 -7.45 -12.48
N ASN A 83 -14.63 -8.58 -13.18
CA ASN A 83 -14.37 -8.74 -14.64
C ASN A 83 -12.93 -8.36 -15.04
N ILE A 84 -11.97 -8.77 -14.24
CA ILE A 84 -10.54 -8.54 -14.47
C ILE A 84 -9.97 -9.73 -15.27
N PRO A 85 -9.33 -9.50 -16.44
CA PRO A 85 -8.70 -10.59 -17.18
C PRO A 85 -7.46 -11.10 -16.44
N PRO A 86 -7.21 -12.44 -16.37
CA PRO A 86 -5.99 -12.99 -15.76
C PRO A 86 -4.69 -12.42 -16.33
N SER A 87 -4.68 -12.00 -17.60
CA SER A 87 -3.55 -11.35 -18.24
C SER A 87 -3.13 -10.03 -17.59
N LEU A 88 -4.04 -9.32 -16.91
CA LEU A 88 -3.70 -8.13 -16.13
C LEU A 88 -2.82 -8.51 -14.93
N TYR A 89 -3.19 -9.58 -14.23
CA TYR A 89 -2.44 -10.06 -13.06
C TYR A 89 -1.02 -10.48 -13.46
N ASP A 90 -0.89 -11.21 -14.56
CA ASP A 90 0.39 -11.64 -15.10
C ASP A 90 1.23 -10.46 -15.58
N GLY A 91 0.63 -9.55 -16.35
CA GLY A 91 1.29 -8.35 -16.84
C GLY A 91 1.76 -7.42 -15.73
N LEU A 92 1.03 -7.36 -14.59
CA LEU A 92 1.48 -6.62 -13.40
C LEU A 92 2.79 -7.19 -12.84
N ILE A 93 2.87 -8.51 -12.66
CA ILE A 93 4.07 -9.18 -12.16
C ILE A 93 5.24 -8.97 -13.12
N GLU A 94 5.03 -9.21 -14.43
CA GLU A 94 6.04 -9.02 -15.47
C GLU A 94 6.57 -7.59 -15.51
N THR A 95 5.66 -6.60 -15.50
CA THR A 95 6.04 -5.18 -15.52
C THR A 95 6.88 -4.80 -14.31
N VAL A 96 6.52 -5.28 -13.11
CA VAL A 96 7.32 -5.00 -11.90
C VAL A 96 8.68 -5.69 -11.97
N HIS A 97 8.76 -6.93 -12.50
CA HIS A 97 10.05 -7.62 -12.70
C HIS A 97 10.98 -6.85 -13.64
N GLU A 98 10.45 -6.30 -14.73
CA GLU A 98 11.21 -5.47 -15.67
C GLU A 98 11.70 -4.15 -15.04
N ASN A 99 11.06 -3.72 -13.98
CA ASN A 99 11.32 -2.46 -13.28
C ASN A 99 11.82 -2.65 -11.83
N LEU A 100 12.56 -3.71 -11.51
CA LEU A 100 13.16 -3.93 -10.19
C LEU A 100 14.40 -3.07 -9.93
N LYS A 101 15.07 -2.59 -10.98
CA LYS A 101 16.30 -1.79 -10.84
C LYS A 101 16.15 -0.59 -9.92
N PRO A 102 15.11 0.24 -10.03
CA PRO A 102 14.87 1.35 -9.11
C PRO A 102 14.82 0.92 -7.64
N LEU A 103 14.13 -0.18 -7.32
CA LEU A 103 14.11 -0.71 -5.95
C LEU A 103 15.50 -1.14 -5.47
N HIS A 104 16.29 -1.79 -6.34
CA HIS A 104 17.67 -2.19 -6.00
C HIS A 104 18.56 -0.96 -5.71
N GLU A 105 18.43 0.12 -6.50
CA GLU A 105 19.14 1.37 -6.30
C GLU A 105 18.75 2.05 -4.98
N TYR A 106 17.45 2.07 -4.66
CA TYR A 106 16.99 2.57 -3.37
C TYR A 106 17.55 1.80 -2.18
N ILE A 107 17.55 0.47 -2.23
CA ILE A 107 18.10 -0.38 -1.15
C ILE A 107 19.60 -0.12 -0.99
N ALA A 108 20.34 0.03 -2.10
CA ALA A 108 21.76 0.37 -2.07
C ALA A 108 22.00 1.77 -1.47
N LEU A 109 21.22 2.77 -1.88
CA LEU A 109 21.28 4.12 -1.34
C LEU A 109 20.96 4.14 0.16
N LYS A 110 19.92 3.44 0.59
CA LYS A 110 19.53 3.34 2.00
C LYS A 110 20.63 2.72 2.85
N LYS A 111 21.28 1.65 2.33
CA LYS A 111 22.46 1.04 2.97
C LYS A 111 23.59 2.05 3.16
N GLU A 112 23.88 2.87 2.13
CA GLU A 112 24.92 3.88 2.15
C GLU A 112 24.61 5.00 3.15
N ILE A 113 23.39 5.56 3.11
CA ILE A 113 22.95 6.63 4.04
C ILE A 113 23.01 6.18 5.49
N LEU A 114 22.66 4.91 5.77
CA LEU A 114 22.71 4.34 7.11
C LEU A 114 24.13 3.93 7.55
N GLY A 115 25.14 4.02 6.66
CA GLY A 115 26.53 3.69 6.94
C GLY A 115 26.75 2.23 7.33
N LEU A 116 26.01 1.31 6.71
CA LEU A 116 26.04 -0.12 7.07
C LEU A 116 26.91 -0.92 6.12
N ASP A 117 27.83 -1.73 6.65
CA ASP A 117 28.65 -2.67 5.86
C ASP A 117 27.77 -3.79 5.25
N GLU A 118 26.81 -4.29 6.03
CA GLU A 118 25.81 -5.28 5.61
C GLU A 118 24.41 -4.73 5.92
N PHE A 119 23.51 -4.82 4.95
CA PHE A 119 22.12 -4.36 5.06
C PHE A 119 21.19 -5.57 5.07
N HIS A 120 20.44 -5.74 6.14
CA HIS A 120 19.59 -6.90 6.39
C HIS A 120 18.11 -6.53 6.36
N ALA A 121 17.24 -7.55 6.31
CA ALA A 121 15.78 -7.35 6.34
C ALA A 121 15.32 -6.53 7.56
N TYR A 122 16.00 -6.61 8.69
CA TYR A 122 15.72 -5.82 9.89
C TYR A 122 16.22 -4.36 9.83
N ASP A 123 16.94 -3.97 8.79
CA ASP A 123 17.37 -2.59 8.57
C ASP A 123 16.45 -1.83 7.58
N ILE A 124 15.60 -2.54 6.83
CA ILE A 124 14.74 -1.95 5.79
C ILE A 124 13.82 -0.85 6.35
N TYR A 125 13.26 -1.06 7.55
CA TYR A 125 12.28 -0.15 8.15
C TYR A 125 12.91 1.01 8.93
N GLN A 126 14.24 1.05 9.06
CA GLN A 126 14.90 2.14 9.77
C GLN A 126 14.71 3.45 9.00
N PRO A 127 14.22 4.53 9.67
CA PRO A 127 14.14 5.85 9.04
C PRO A 127 15.54 6.38 8.68
N ILE A 128 15.62 7.07 7.54
CA ILE A 128 16.88 7.76 7.10
C ILE A 128 16.88 9.24 7.47
N SER A 129 15.79 9.77 7.99
CA SER A 129 15.61 11.15 8.41
C SER A 129 14.78 11.27 9.67
N ASN A 130 15.15 12.19 10.54
CA ASN A 130 14.41 12.51 11.77
C ASN A 130 13.54 13.78 11.63
N ALA A 131 13.30 14.26 10.40
CA ALA A 131 12.57 15.50 10.15
C ALA A 131 11.04 15.41 10.34
N ALA A 132 10.51 14.28 10.85
CA ALA A 132 9.06 14.10 11.06
C ALA A 132 8.42 15.22 11.89
N ASP A 133 9.07 15.65 12.95
CA ASP A 133 8.57 16.69 13.87
C ASP A 133 8.60 18.10 13.25
N SER A 134 9.38 18.32 12.18
CA SER A 134 9.45 19.62 11.49
C SER A 134 8.16 19.96 10.71
N PHE A 135 7.25 19.02 10.57
CA PHE A 135 5.93 19.20 9.95
C PHE A 135 4.79 19.36 10.96
N ALA A 136 5.11 19.45 12.25
CA ALA A 136 4.08 19.58 13.29
C ALA A 136 3.20 20.81 13.02
N CYS A 137 1.89 20.56 12.93
CA CYS A 137 0.90 21.63 12.84
C CYS A 137 -0.43 21.15 13.46
N ASP A 138 -1.26 22.09 13.88
CA ASP A 138 -2.60 21.77 14.35
C ASP A 138 -3.54 21.37 13.21
N PHE A 139 -4.75 20.96 13.55
CA PHE A 139 -5.72 20.48 12.58
C PHE A 139 -6.22 21.59 11.63
N ASP A 140 -6.34 22.84 12.12
CA ASP A 140 -6.79 23.96 11.29
C ASP A 140 -5.73 24.33 10.24
N GLU A 141 -4.46 24.33 10.62
CA GLU A 141 -3.36 24.48 9.68
C GLU A 141 -3.27 23.31 8.68
N ALA A 142 -3.54 22.07 9.14
CA ALA A 142 -3.57 20.91 8.26
C ALA A 142 -4.66 21.02 7.19
N LYS A 143 -5.86 21.49 7.55
CA LYS A 143 -6.92 21.78 6.57
C LYS A 143 -6.45 22.78 5.50
N VAL A 144 -5.77 23.85 5.88
CA VAL A 144 -5.25 24.85 4.95
C VAL A 144 -4.23 24.22 4.00
N LYS A 145 -3.30 23.42 4.52
CA LYS A 145 -2.28 22.72 3.71
C LYS A 145 -2.91 21.74 2.72
N VAL A 146 -3.85 20.91 3.18
CA VAL A 146 -4.56 19.96 2.32
C VAL A 146 -5.37 20.69 1.25
N THR A 147 -6.09 21.74 1.63
CA THR A 147 -6.87 22.57 0.70
C THR A 147 -6.00 23.18 -0.39
N ALA A 148 -4.83 23.73 -0.03
CA ALA A 148 -3.87 24.29 -0.98
C ALA A 148 -3.28 23.23 -1.92
N ALA A 149 -2.93 22.06 -1.38
CA ALA A 149 -2.36 20.95 -2.14
C ALA A 149 -3.33 20.36 -3.17
N LEU A 150 -4.63 20.31 -2.84
CA LEU A 150 -5.67 19.78 -3.72
C LEU A 150 -6.25 20.83 -4.67
N SER A 151 -5.73 22.07 -4.69
CA SER A 151 -6.17 23.12 -5.61
C SER A 151 -6.15 22.74 -7.10
N PRO A 152 -5.25 21.89 -7.62
CA PRO A 152 -5.27 21.45 -9.00
C PRO A 152 -6.55 20.69 -9.41
N LEU A 153 -7.32 20.14 -8.45
CA LEU A 153 -8.56 19.40 -8.72
C LEU A 153 -9.76 20.30 -9.05
N GLY A 154 -9.59 21.61 -9.00
CA GLY A 154 -10.58 22.58 -9.48
C GLY A 154 -11.69 22.91 -8.48
N TYR A 155 -12.61 23.76 -8.94
CA TYR A 155 -13.63 24.39 -8.07
C TYR A 155 -14.59 23.39 -7.43
N ASP A 156 -15.11 22.42 -8.19
CA ASP A 156 -16.14 21.49 -7.70
C ASP A 156 -15.59 20.59 -6.58
N TYR A 157 -14.34 20.10 -6.75
CA TYR A 157 -13.65 19.32 -5.72
C TYR A 157 -13.39 20.16 -4.46
N HIS A 158 -12.92 21.39 -4.66
CA HIS A 158 -12.62 22.31 -3.58
C HIS A 158 -13.86 22.69 -2.76
N ALA A 159 -14.98 22.97 -3.44
CA ALA A 159 -16.24 23.29 -2.80
C ALA A 159 -16.76 22.12 -1.92
N ALA A 160 -16.64 20.88 -2.42
CA ALA A 160 -17.00 19.69 -1.67
C ALA A 160 -16.05 19.42 -0.48
N LEU A 161 -14.74 19.65 -0.67
CA LEU A 161 -13.74 19.55 0.41
C LEU A 161 -14.04 20.54 1.53
N GLN A 162 -14.31 21.80 1.17
CA GLN A 162 -14.66 22.85 2.11
C GLN A 162 -15.97 22.53 2.84
N GLU A 163 -16.97 22.00 2.13
CA GLU A 163 -18.22 21.53 2.74
C GLU A 163 -17.94 20.47 3.83
N GLY A 164 -17.04 19.51 3.55
CA GLY A 164 -16.66 18.49 4.51
C GLY A 164 -16.01 19.04 5.78
N PHE A 165 -15.18 20.07 5.63
CA PHE A 165 -14.55 20.76 6.77
C PHE A 165 -15.55 21.59 7.57
N ASP A 166 -16.43 22.34 6.90
CA ASP A 166 -17.36 23.27 7.56
C ASP A 166 -18.53 22.56 8.22
N LYS A 167 -19.01 21.45 7.62
CA LYS A 167 -20.16 20.68 8.12
C LYS A 167 -19.79 19.52 9.05
N GLN A 168 -18.58 19.51 9.57
CA GLN A 168 -18.12 18.57 10.60
C GLN A 168 -18.27 17.09 10.21
N TRP A 169 -17.85 16.73 8.99
CA TRP A 169 -17.86 15.32 8.58
C TRP A 169 -16.81 14.49 9.34
N ILE A 170 -15.88 15.14 10.07
CA ILE A 170 -14.67 14.53 10.63
C ILE A 170 -14.73 14.50 12.17
N ASP A 171 -14.62 13.32 12.75
CA ASP A 171 -14.30 13.13 14.16
C ASP A 171 -12.76 13.08 14.31
N ILE A 172 -12.17 14.15 14.89
CA ILE A 172 -10.76 14.52 14.67
C ILE A 172 -9.82 13.84 15.64
N TYR A 173 -10.10 13.96 16.98
CA TYR A 173 -9.14 13.62 18.01
C TYR A 173 -9.45 12.29 18.69
N GLU A 174 -8.38 11.68 19.26
CA GLU A 174 -8.53 10.54 20.14
C GLU A 174 -9.39 10.88 21.36
N ASN A 175 -10.26 9.96 21.75
CA ASN A 175 -11.01 10.03 22.99
C ASN A 175 -11.29 8.64 23.57
N LYS A 176 -11.79 8.59 24.80
CA LYS A 176 -12.05 7.32 25.50
C LYS A 176 -13.09 6.48 24.76
N GLY A 177 -12.69 5.28 24.38
CA GLY A 177 -13.54 4.31 23.68
C GLY A 177 -13.53 4.42 22.15
N LYS A 178 -12.87 5.43 21.58
CA LYS A 178 -12.65 5.55 20.14
C LYS A 178 -11.62 4.54 19.67
N ARG A 179 -11.86 3.90 18.51
CA ARG A 179 -10.92 2.98 17.90
C ARG A 179 -9.71 3.73 17.36
N SER A 180 -8.55 3.08 17.38
CA SER A 180 -7.33 3.57 16.72
C SER A 180 -7.45 3.50 15.21
N GLY A 181 -6.55 4.21 14.50
CA GLY A 181 -6.52 4.28 13.04
C GLY A 181 -7.34 5.45 12.50
N ALA A 182 -7.63 5.39 11.21
CA ALA A 182 -8.48 6.32 10.48
C ALA A 182 -9.34 5.55 9.48
N TYR A 183 -10.49 6.05 9.14
CA TYR A 183 -11.32 5.54 8.05
C TYR A 183 -12.37 6.56 7.61
N SER A 184 -12.82 6.43 6.38
CA SER A 184 -13.97 7.12 5.82
C SER A 184 -15.10 6.15 5.54
N TRP A 185 -16.33 6.57 5.77
CA TRP A 185 -17.53 5.79 5.48
C TRP A 185 -18.55 6.63 4.73
N GLY A 186 -18.80 6.27 3.46
CA GLY A 186 -19.87 6.84 2.66
C GLY A 186 -21.18 6.11 2.89
N ILE A 187 -22.28 6.86 3.05
CA ILE A 187 -23.63 6.33 3.16
C ILE A 187 -24.51 7.08 2.16
N TYR A 188 -25.30 6.34 1.37
CA TYR A 188 -26.17 6.95 0.37
C TYR A 188 -27.22 7.85 1.01
N GLY A 189 -27.41 9.05 0.44
CA GLY A 189 -28.42 10.02 0.91
C GLY A 189 -28.02 10.91 2.07
N VAL A 190 -26.81 10.71 2.64
CA VAL A 190 -26.23 11.57 3.66
C VAL A 190 -24.77 11.89 3.33
N HIS A 191 -24.15 12.83 4.07
CA HIS A 191 -22.72 13.11 3.88
C HIS A 191 -21.83 11.95 4.35
N PRO A 192 -20.61 11.81 3.84
CA PRO A 192 -19.64 10.88 4.38
C PRO A 192 -19.24 11.20 5.82
N TYR A 193 -18.76 10.18 6.54
CA TYR A 193 -18.24 10.31 7.89
C TYR A 193 -16.76 9.88 7.90
N VAL A 194 -15.91 10.70 8.52
CA VAL A 194 -14.48 10.45 8.64
C VAL A 194 -14.09 10.34 10.10
N LEU A 195 -13.38 9.29 10.47
CA LEU A 195 -12.77 9.13 11.78
C LEU A 195 -11.26 9.30 11.65
N LEU A 196 -10.69 10.17 12.47
CA LEU A 196 -9.26 10.38 12.62
C LEU A 196 -8.83 10.20 14.08
N ASN A 197 -7.55 10.01 14.32
CA ASN A 197 -6.88 10.18 15.60
C ASN A 197 -5.70 11.14 15.36
N TYR A 198 -6.04 12.40 15.05
CA TYR A 198 -5.10 13.42 14.59
C TYR A 198 -4.03 13.72 15.64
N GLN A 199 -2.79 13.73 15.20
CA GLN A 199 -1.63 14.19 15.95
C GLN A 199 -0.84 15.20 15.09
N PRO A 200 -0.18 16.20 15.69
CA PRO A 200 0.53 17.25 14.94
C PRO A 200 1.82 16.72 14.30
N ARG A 201 1.70 15.97 13.20
CA ARG A 201 2.81 15.39 12.42
C ARG A 201 2.39 15.15 10.98
N TYR A 202 3.36 15.04 10.06
CA TYR A 202 3.11 14.85 8.63
C TYR A 202 2.16 13.70 8.30
N ASN A 203 2.36 12.54 8.93
CA ASN A 203 1.49 11.39 8.68
C ASN A 203 0.01 11.70 8.95
N SER A 204 -0.32 12.52 9.93
CA SER A 204 -1.72 12.89 10.20
C SER A 204 -2.27 13.87 9.14
N ILE A 205 -1.42 14.71 8.56
CA ILE A 205 -1.79 15.58 7.43
C ILE A 205 -2.06 14.72 6.19
N SER A 206 -1.18 13.74 5.91
CA SER A 206 -1.34 12.78 4.81
C SER A 206 -2.59 11.92 5.01
N THR A 207 -2.83 11.42 6.23
CA THR A 207 -4.04 10.68 6.57
C THR A 207 -5.31 11.53 6.37
N LEU A 208 -5.29 12.81 6.75
CA LEU A 208 -6.42 13.72 6.48
C LEU A 208 -6.71 13.83 4.97
N ALA A 209 -5.67 14.02 4.14
CA ALA A 209 -5.82 14.06 2.69
C ALA A 209 -6.35 12.74 2.13
N HIS A 210 -5.87 11.62 2.64
CA HIS A 210 -6.28 10.26 2.28
C HIS A 210 -7.77 10.03 2.58
N GLU A 211 -8.19 10.21 3.81
CA GLU A 211 -9.58 9.96 4.23
C GLU A 211 -10.56 10.93 3.56
N MET A 212 -10.14 12.17 3.30
CA MET A 212 -10.94 13.09 2.50
C MET A 212 -11.02 12.65 1.03
N GLY A 213 -10.01 11.96 0.49
CA GLY A 213 -10.10 11.32 -0.83
C GLY A 213 -11.21 10.29 -0.91
N HIS A 214 -11.30 9.39 0.06
CA HIS A 214 -12.40 8.44 0.18
C HIS A 214 -13.76 9.14 0.37
N ALA A 215 -13.81 10.12 1.27
CA ALA A 215 -15.03 10.86 1.55
C ALA A 215 -15.57 11.55 0.30
N LEU A 216 -14.71 12.21 -0.47
CA LEU A 216 -15.11 12.90 -1.70
C LEU A 216 -15.44 11.94 -2.83
N HIS A 217 -14.76 10.79 -2.95
CA HIS A 217 -15.16 9.74 -3.87
C HIS A 217 -16.61 9.30 -3.59
N SER A 218 -16.89 8.94 -2.34
CA SER A 218 -18.26 8.57 -1.92
C SER A 218 -19.26 9.72 -2.14
N TYR A 219 -18.88 10.96 -1.85
CA TYR A 219 -19.73 12.13 -2.04
C TYR A 219 -20.11 12.33 -3.52
N PHE A 220 -19.13 12.32 -4.43
CA PHE A 220 -19.38 12.50 -5.86
C PHE A 220 -20.17 11.32 -6.46
N SER A 221 -19.84 10.10 -6.04
CA SER A 221 -20.59 8.91 -6.44
C SER A 221 -22.06 8.99 -5.99
N ASN A 222 -22.31 9.22 -4.71
CA ASN A 222 -23.65 9.30 -4.14
C ASN A 222 -24.50 10.43 -4.75
N LYS A 223 -23.86 11.53 -5.12
CA LYS A 223 -24.52 12.68 -5.75
C LYS A 223 -24.94 12.41 -7.20
N SER A 224 -24.20 11.56 -7.89
CA SER A 224 -24.34 11.35 -9.34
C SER A 224 -25.04 10.03 -9.69
N GLN A 225 -24.97 9.03 -8.81
CA GLN A 225 -25.49 7.70 -9.06
C GLN A 225 -26.79 7.44 -8.31
N THR A 226 -27.54 6.44 -8.80
CA THR A 226 -28.65 5.85 -8.03
C THR A 226 -28.09 4.99 -6.90
N TYR A 227 -28.90 4.67 -5.89
CA TYR A 227 -28.50 3.84 -4.75
C TYR A 227 -27.79 2.54 -5.16
N ILE A 228 -28.30 1.85 -6.19
CA ILE A 228 -27.74 0.57 -6.63
C ILE A 228 -26.32 0.71 -7.21
N ASN A 229 -26.02 1.85 -7.84
CA ASN A 229 -24.74 2.12 -8.49
C ASN A 229 -23.83 3.06 -7.69
N SER A 230 -24.20 3.42 -6.46
CA SER A 230 -23.43 4.42 -5.72
C SER A 230 -22.15 3.87 -5.10
N ASP A 231 -22.12 2.57 -4.80
CA ASP A 231 -20.93 1.93 -4.26
C ASP A 231 -19.94 1.61 -5.38
N TYR A 232 -18.68 1.93 -5.15
CA TYR A 232 -17.57 1.56 -6.04
C TYR A 232 -16.80 0.36 -5.48
N SER A 233 -16.14 -0.39 -6.35
CA SER A 233 -15.42 -1.61 -5.95
C SER A 233 -14.16 -1.28 -5.13
N ILE A 234 -13.70 -2.25 -4.34
CA ILE A 234 -12.42 -2.17 -3.61
C ILE A 234 -11.24 -1.94 -4.56
N PHE A 235 -11.34 -2.41 -5.81
CA PHE A 235 -10.30 -2.16 -6.83
C PHE A 235 -10.06 -0.68 -7.09
N CYS A 236 -11.10 0.17 -6.98
CA CYS A 236 -11.04 1.62 -7.17
C CYS A 236 -10.96 2.41 -5.87
N ALA A 237 -11.16 1.77 -4.71
CA ALA A 237 -11.32 2.48 -3.45
C ALA A 237 -10.12 3.37 -3.10
N GLU A 238 -8.90 2.87 -3.27
CA GLU A 238 -7.66 3.58 -2.91
C GLU A 238 -7.20 4.59 -3.97
N VAL A 239 -7.84 4.65 -5.14
CA VAL A 239 -7.41 5.56 -6.21
C VAL A 239 -7.57 7.02 -5.79
N ALA A 240 -8.70 7.36 -5.19
CA ALA A 240 -8.97 8.75 -4.80
C ALA A 240 -8.11 9.20 -3.60
N SER A 241 -7.99 8.34 -2.59
CA SER A 241 -7.20 8.61 -1.39
C SER A 241 -5.72 8.78 -1.72
N THR A 242 -5.15 7.87 -2.50
CA THR A 242 -3.74 7.92 -2.92
C THR A 242 -3.46 9.08 -3.88
N THR A 243 -4.40 9.44 -4.77
CA THR A 243 -4.24 10.65 -5.60
C THR A 243 -4.09 11.90 -4.75
N ASN A 244 -4.90 12.04 -3.69
CA ASN A 244 -4.77 13.17 -2.77
C ASN A 244 -3.43 13.19 -2.04
N GLU A 245 -2.92 12.01 -1.61
CA GLU A 245 -1.61 11.92 -0.94
C GLU A 245 -0.47 12.33 -1.86
N ILE A 246 -0.49 11.91 -3.14
CA ILE A 246 0.53 12.29 -4.12
C ILE A 246 0.48 13.80 -4.40
N LEU A 247 -0.72 14.37 -4.58
CA LEU A 247 -0.86 15.82 -4.77
C LEU A 247 -0.38 16.61 -3.53
N LEU A 248 -0.63 16.09 -2.32
CA LEU A 248 -0.12 16.69 -1.07
C LEU A 248 1.41 16.64 -1.00
N LEU A 249 1.99 15.50 -1.33
CA LEU A 249 3.44 15.31 -1.37
C LEU A 249 4.09 16.31 -2.32
N GLU A 250 3.65 16.32 -3.58
CA GLU A 250 4.16 17.19 -4.63
C GLU A 250 4.04 18.68 -4.28
N HIS A 251 2.92 19.07 -3.67
CA HIS A 251 2.73 20.43 -3.19
C HIS A 251 3.71 20.76 -2.06
N THR A 252 3.90 19.85 -1.11
CA THR A 252 4.74 20.08 0.07
C THR A 252 6.22 20.14 -0.32
N LEU A 253 6.67 19.32 -1.27
CA LEU A 253 8.06 19.32 -1.78
C LEU A 253 8.49 20.69 -2.34
N LYS A 254 7.59 21.47 -2.93
CA LYS A 254 7.91 22.79 -3.51
C LYS A 254 8.43 23.80 -2.50
N THR A 255 8.04 23.68 -1.23
CA THR A 255 8.40 24.64 -0.17
C THR A 255 9.19 24.01 0.98
N ALA A 256 9.47 22.71 0.90
CA ALA A 256 10.17 21.97 1.93
C ALA A 256 11.66 22.34 2.02
N SER A 257 12.23 22.36 3.23
CA SER A 257 13.67 22.45 3.43
C SER A 257 14.39 21.20 2.92
N PRO A 258 15.70 21.21 2.71
CA PRO A 258 16.45 20.02 2.29
C PRO A 258 16.22 18.80 3.20
N GLU A 259 16.21 18.97 4.52
CA GLU A 259 15.96 17.87 5.47
C GLU A 259 14.50 17.35 5.38
N GLN A 260 13.56 18.27 5.15
CA GLN A 260 12.14 17.93 4.94
C GLN A 260 11.96 17.18 3.63
N LYS A 261 12.65 17.58 2.55
CA LYS A 261 12.62 16.88 1.27
C LYS A 261 13.10 15.44 1.41
N ILE A 262 14.24 15.20 2.06
CA ILE A 262 14.74 13.84 2.34
C ILE A 262 13.69 13.00 3.06
N TYR A 263 13.03 13.57 4.07
CA TYR A 263 11.95 12.88 4.79
C TYR A 263 10.78 12.53 3.87
N LEU A 264 10.28 13.50 3.10
CA LEU A 264 9.15 13.33 2.19
C LEU A 264 9.43 12.31 1.08
N LEU A 265 10.60 12.41 0.44
CA LEU A 265 11.03 11.48 -0.58
C LEU A 265 11.18 10.05 -0.02
N ASN A 266 11.75 9.92 1.19
CA ASN A 266 11.80 8.61 1.85
C ASN A 266 10.40 8.03 2.12
N GLN A 267 9.43 8.85 2.56
CA GLN A 267 8.05 8.39 2.75
C GLN A 267 7.44 7.91 1.43
N PHE A 268 7.65 8.65 0.33
CA PHE A 268 7.19 8.25 -1.00
C PHE A 268 7.82 6.94 -1.46
N LEU A 269 9.15 6.82 -1.36
CA LEU A 269 9.88 5.60 -1.74
C LEU A 269 9.42 4.39 -0.90
N GLU A 270 9.20 4.56 0.40
CA GLU A 270 8.66 3.50 1.25
C GLU A 270 7.21 3.14 0.90
N ALA A 271 6.38 4.11 0.52
CA ALA A 271 5.01 3.86 0.07
C ALA A 271 5.01 2.99 -1.21
N VAL A 272 5.80 3.35 -2.22
CA VAL A 272 5.93 2.54 -3.46
C VAL A 272 6.52 1.17 -3.15
N ARG A 273 7.57 1.09 -2.32
CA ARG A 273 8.18 -0.20 -1.92
C ARG A 273 7.15 -1.12 -1.27
N THR A 274 6.33 -0.59 -0.35
CA THR A 274 5.39 -1.41 0.43
C THR A 274 4.09 -1.69 -0.30
N THR A 275 3.62 -0.75 -1.14
CA THR A 275 2.31 -0.84 -1.79
C THR A 275 2.40 -1.39 -3.22
N VAL A 276 3.52 -1.20 -3.92
CA VAL A 276 3.71 -1.75 -5.26
C VAL A 276 4.62 -2.97 -5.23
N TYR A 277 5.91 -2.78 -4.99
CA TYR A 277 6.88 -3.89 -5.09
C TYR A 277 6.58 -5.05 -4.15
N ARG A 278 6.34 -4.77 -2.87
CA ARG A 278 6.06 -5.82 -1.89
C ARG A 278 4.71 -6.49 -2.11
N GLN A 279 3.69 -5.76 -2.54
CA GLN A 279 2.39 -6.37 -2.81
C GLN A 279 2.41 -7.21 -4.09
N VAL A 280 3.21 -6.84 -5.10
CA VAL A 280 3.42 -7.68 -6.28
C VAL A 280 4.28 -8.90 -5.94
N GLN A 281 5.26 -8.78 -5.07
CA GLN A 281 5.97 -9.93 -4.50
C GLN A 281 5.00 -10.92 -3.81
N PHE A 282 4.03 -10.41 -3.08
CA PHE A 282 2.98 -11.23 -2.47
C PHE A 282 2.06 -11.86 -3.51
N ALA A 283 1.66 -11.09 -4.52
CA ALA A 283 0.84 -11.60 -5.63
C ALA A 283 1.54 -12.73 -6.39
N GLU A 284 2.84 -12.60 -6.65
CA GLU A 284 3.64 -13.65 -7.29
C GLU A 284 3.69 -14.93 -6.43
N PHE A 285 3.91 -14.80 -5.11
CA PHE A 285 3.88 -15.92 -4.19
C PHE A 285 2.48 -16.56 -4.13
N GLU A 286 1.44 -15.76 -4.11
CA GLU A 286 0.06 -16.22 -4.12
C GLU A 286 -0.26 -17.03 -5.40
N LYS A 287 0.14 -16.52 -6.57
CA LYS A 287 0.02 -17.25 -7.83
C LYS A 287 0.76 -18.58 -7.78
N PHE A 288 1.98 -18.59 -7.24
CA PHE A 288 2.76 -19.81 -7.08
C PHE A 288 2.02 -20.86 -6.23
N ILE A 289 1.53 -20.51 -5.03
CA ILE A 289 0.88 -21.49 -4.14
C ILE A 289 -0.44 -22.02 -4.72
N HIS A 290 -1.21 -21.19 -5.41
CA HIS A 290 -2.44 -21.63 -6.05
C HIS A 290 -2.17 -22.51 -7.28
N ASN A 291 -1.14 -22.21 -8.08
CA ASN A 291 -0.74 -23.07 -9.19
C ASN A 291 -0.29 -24.46 -8.72
N GLU A 292 0.49 -24.55 -7.63
CA GLU A 292 0.88 -25.84 -7.05
C GLU A 292 -0.35 -26.68 -6.69
N ILE A 293 -1.37 -26.07 -6.07
CA ILE A 293 -2.63 -26.74 -5.72
C ILE A 293 -3.42 -27.15 -6.97
N ASN A 294 -3.53 -26.27 -7.97
CA ASN A 294 -4.27 -26.58 -9.21
C ASN A 294 -3.65 -27.76 -9.97
N GLU A 295 -2.31 -27.91 -9.89
CA GLU A 295 -1.59 -29.04 -10.46
C GLU A 295 -1.62 -30.31 -9.56
N GLY A 296 -2.36 -30.28 -8.46
CA GLY A 296 -2.53 -31.42 -7.55
C GLY A 296 -1.36 -31.64 -6.59
N ARG A 297 -0.40 -30.72 -6.52
CA ARG A 297 0.72 -30.80 -5.58
C ARG A 297 0.32 -30.31 -4.19
N THR A 298 1.09 -30.69 -3.17
CA THR A 298 0.86 -30.28 -1.79
C THR A 298 1.89 -29.23 -1.40
N LEU A 299 1.43 -28.13 -0.78
CA LEU A 299 2.32 -27.11 -0.24
C LEU A 299 3.07 -27.67 0.99
N GLN A 300 4.40 -27.70 0.87
CA GLN A 300 5.30 -28.10 1.93
C GLN A 300 6.05 -26.88 2.46
N ALA A 301 6.34 -26.84 3.75
CA ALA A 301 6.99 -25.69 4.37
C ALA A 301 8.34 -25.34 3.70
N GLU A 302 9.15 -26.33 3.41
CA GLU A 302 10.46 -26.17 2.77
C GLU A 302 10.35 -25.57 1.35
N MET A 303 9.32 -25.96 0.60
CA MET A 303 9.05 -25.41 -0.73
C MET A 303 8.66 -23.93 -0.63
N LEU A 304 7.78 -23.60 0.30
CA LEU A 304 7.35 -22.22 0.54
C LEU A 304 8.52 -21.34 1.01
N GLU A 305 9.33 -21.84 1.94
CA GLU A 305 10.53 -21.16 2.46
C GLU A 305 11.57 -20.90 1.37
N THR A 306 11.82 -21.89 0.50
CA THR A 306 12.76 -21.74 -0.63
C THR A 306 12.27 -20.67 -1.61
N TYR A 307 11.01 -20.75 -2.03
CA TYR A 307 10.42 -19.77 -2.96
C TYR A 307 10.47 -18.35 -2.36
N TRP A 308 10.12 -18.22 -1.07
CA TRP A 308 10.10 -16.93 -0.39
C TRP A 308 11.49 -16.28 -0.28
N LEU A 309 12.52 -17.06 0.03
CA LEU A 309 13.91 -16.57 0.06
C LEU A 309 14.39 -16.12 -1.33
N ASP A 310 14.10 -16.90 -2.37
CA ASP A 310 14.53 -16.57 -3.73
C ASP A 310 13.75 -15.36 -4.28
N SER A 311 12.49 -15.22 -3.94
CA SER A 311 11.71 -14.02 -4.20
C SER A 311 12.30 -12.79 -3.52
N ASN A 312 12.67 -12.86 -2.24
CA ASN A 312 13.30 -11.73 -1.55
C ASN A 312 14.66 -11.34 -2.18
N LYS A 313 15.51 -12.30 -2.58
CA LYS A 313 16.75 -12.01 -3.31
C LYS A 313 16.49 -11.27 -4.63
N ARG A 314 15.46 -11.70 -5.38
CA ARG A 314 15.08 -11.08 -6.65
C ARG A 314 14.61 -9.66 -6.46
N TYR A 315 13.63 -9.44 -5.57
CA TYR A 315 13.01 -8.12 -5.39
C TYR A 315 13.95 -7.10 -4.78
N TYR A 316 14.72 -7.46 -3.74
CA TYR A 316 15.58 -6.50 -3.04
C TYR A 316 17.00 -6.39 -3.59
N GLY A 317 17.40 -7.30 -4.47
CA GLY A 317 18.69 -7.23 -5.15
C GLY A 317 19.91 -7.50 -4.26
N PRO A 318 21.12 -7.27 -4.80
CA PRO A 318 22.37 -7.71 -4.14
C PRO A 318 22.77 -6.88 -2.92
N ALA A 319 22.18 -5.71 -2.72
CA ALA A 319 22.49 -4.86 -1.55
C ALA A 319 21.88 -5.40 -0.25
N LEU A 320 20.81 -6.22 -0.34
CA LEU A 320 20.20 -6.87 0.81
C LEU A 320 20.88 -8.20 1.12
N THR A 321 21.37 -8.36 2.33
CA THR A 321 21.76 -9.65 2.89
C THR A 321 20.51 -10.40 3.36
N VAL A 322 20.15 -11.47 2.68
CA VAL A 322 18.94 -12.25 2.98
C VAL A 322 19.28 -13.28 4.07
N ASP A 323 18.80 -13.00 5.29
CA ASP A 323 18.95 -13.90 6.44
C ASP A 323 18.10 -15.16 6.28
N ALA A 324 18.60 -16.29 6.75
CA ALA A 324 17.88 -17.57 6.69
C ALA A 324 16.53 -17.54 7.44
N GLU A 325 16.45 -16.75 8.51
CA GLU A 325 15.23 -16.58 9.30
C GLU A 325 14.08 -15.94 8.50
N LEU A 326 14.40 -15.16 7.44
CA LEU A 326 13.41 -14.55 6.55
C LEU A 326 12.57 -15.61 5.79
N ALA A 327 13.08 -16.83 5.66
CA ALA A 327 12.40 -17.94 4.99
C ALA A 327 10.96 -18.15 5.49
N SER A 328 10.71 -17.95 6.78
CA SER A 328 9.42 -18.20 7.41
C SER A 328 8.46 -16.99 7.39
N GLU A 329 8.85 -15.85 6.80
CA GLU A 329 8.03 -14.62 6.81
C GLU A 329 6.68 -14.80 6.12
N TRP A 330 6.58 -15.60 5.05
CA TRP A 330 5.31 -15.88 4.38
C TRP A 330 4.21 -16.33 5.35
N SER A 331 4.58 -17.06 6.38
CA SER A 331 3.65 -17.69 7.32
C SER A 331 2.94 -16.73 8.29
N ARG A 332 3.42 -15.48 8.37
CA ARG A 332 2.81 -14.41 9.18
C ARG A 332 1.92 -13.46 8.37
N ILE A 333 1.79 -13.65 7.08
CA ILE A 333 1.06 -12.73 6.19
C ILE A 333 -0.38 -13.21 6.05
N PRO A 334 -1.36 -12.54 6.69
CA PRO A 334 -2.75 -13.00 6.70
C PRO A 334 -3.42 -12.87 5.32
N HIS A 335 -2.91 -11.99 4.45
CA HIS A 335 -3.46 -11.77 3.12
C HIS A 335 -3.52 -13.03 2.26
N PHE A 336 -2.59 -13.97 2.43
CA PHE A 336 -2.58 -15.23 1.67
C PHE A 336 -3.79 -16.16 1.95
N TYR A 337 -4.59 -15.82 2.97
CA TYR A 337 -5.86 -16.50 3.25
C TYR A 337 -7.07 -15.82 2.58
N THR A 338 -6.85 -14.72 1.85
CA THR A 338 -7.86 -14.02 1.03
C THR A 338 -7.35 -14.03 -0.43
N PRO A 339 -7.72 -15.05 -1.22
CA PRO A 339 -7.11 -15.31 -2.52
C PRO A 339 -7.20 -14.12 -3.48
N PHE A 340 -6.08 -13.81 -4.10
CA PHE A 340 -5.94 -12.81 -5.16
C PHE A 340 -6.51 -11.42 -4.81
N TYR A 341 -6.22 -10.99 -3.58
CA TYR A 341 -6.60 -9.68 -3.09
C TYR A 341 -5.49 -8.63 -3.27
N VAL A 342 -4.22 -9.01 -2.98
CA VAL A 342 -3.13 -8.05 -2.78
C VAL A 342 -2.70 -7.27 -4.03
N TYR A 343 -2.94 -7.79 -5.24
CA TYR A 343 -2.62 -7.09 -6.48
C TYR A 343 -3.38 -5.75 -6.59
N LYS A 344 -4.56 -5.64 -5.96
CA LYS A 344 -5.40 -4.42 -5.95
C LYS A 344 -4.69 -3.22 -5.33
N TYR A 345 -3.75 -3.43 -4.41
CA TYR A 345 -2.92 -2.37 -3.85
C TYR A 345 -2.02 -1.74 -4.92
N ALA A 346 -1.28 -2.56 -5.66
CA ALA A 346 -0.36 -2.08 -6.69
C ALA A 346 -1.10 -1.43 -7.87
N THR A 347 -2.21 -2.02 -8.33
CA THR A 347 -3.03 -1.45 -9.42
C THR A 347 -3.67 -0.14 -9.00
N GLY A 348 -4.22 -0.06 -7.79
CA GLY A 348 -4.82 1.17 -7.25
C GLY A 348 -3.80 2.29 -7.10
N TYR A 349 -2.62 1.99 -6.56
CA TYR A 349 -1.52 2.96 -6.43
C TYR A 349 -1.05 3.47 -7.80
N SER A 350 -0.88 2.56 -8.77
CA SER A 350 -0.46 2.92 -10.13
C SER A 350 -1.50 3.76 -10.86
N ALA A 351 -2.79 3.48 -10.66
CA ALA A 351 -3.85 4.31 -11.22
C ALA A 351 -3.86 5.72 -10.60
N ALA A 352 -3.70 5.82 -9.28
CA ALA A 352 -3.62 7.09 -8.58
C ALA A 352 -2.42 7.94 -9.04
N THR A 353 -1.25 7.32 -9.20
CA THR A 353 -0.05 7.96 -9.74
C THR A 353 -0.31 8.51 -11.14
N ALA A 354 -0.93 7.72 -12.01
CA ALA A 354 -1.26 8.16 -13.37
C ALA A 354 -2.23 9.36 -13.38
N PHE A 355 -3.23 9.37 -12.51
CA PHE A 355 -4.13 10.53 -12.37
C PHE A 355 -3.40 11.75 -11.82
N ALA A 356 -2.63 11.61 -10.75
CA ALA A 356 -1.89 12.72 -10.16
C ALA A 356 -0.92 13.35 -11.17
N SER A 357 -0.12 12.54 -11.89
CA SER A 357 0.78 13.01 -12.96
C SER A 357 0.01 13.76 -14.05
N ALA A 358 -1.10 13.19 -14.55
CA ALA A 358 -1.89 13.82 -15.59
C ALA A 358 -2.46 15.19 -15.15
N ILE A 359 -2.86 15.31 -13.89
CA ILE A 359 -3.40 16.55 -13.31
C ILE A 359 -2.26 17.58 -13.15
N LEU A 360 -1.12 17.20 -12.58
CA LEU A 360 0.01 18.09 -12.36
C LEU A 360 0.66 18.59 -13.67
N GLU A 361 0.71 17.73 -14.68
CA GLU A 361 1.17 18.07 -16.04
C GLU A 361 0.14 18.89 -16.83
N ASN A 362 -1.01 19.20 -16.25
CA ASN A 362 -2.12 19.91 -16.93
C ASN A 362 -2.55 19.25 -18.25
N LYS A 363 -2.56 17.91 -18.30
CA LYS A 363 -3.04 17.20 -19.51
C LYS A 363 -4.48 17.58 -19.84
N PRO A 364 -4.84 17.68 -21.14
CA PRO A 364 -6.18 18.09 -21.54
C PRO A 364 -7.27 17.24 -20.88
N LYS A 365 -8.20 17.90 -20.17
CA LYS A 365 -9.33 17.28 -19.48
C LYS A 365 -8.96 16.31 -18.34
N ALA A 366 -7.74 16.35 -17.81
CA ALA A 366 -7.34 15.43 -16.76
C ALA A 366 -8.24 15.53 -15.52
N VAL A 367 -8.51 16.73 -15.04
CA VAL A 367 -9.41 16.98 -13.90
C VAL A 367 -10.85 16.58 -14.23
N GLU A 368 -11.39 16.96 -15.40
CA GLU A 368 -12.74 16.57 -15.82
C GLU A 368 -12.92 15.04 -15.81
N LYS A 369 -11.96 14.32 -16.39
CA LYS A 369 -11.98 12.86 -16.45
C LYS A 369 -11.86 12.22 -15.06
N TYR A 370 -11.01 12.76 -14.19
CA TYR A 370 -10.85 12.29 -12.83
C TYR A 370 -12.14 12.51 -12.02
N LEU A 371 -12.74 13.68 -12.07
CA LEU A 371 -14.02 13.95 -11.38
C LEU A 371 -15.15 13.08 -11.93
N HIS A 372 -15.16 12.82 -13.24
CA HIS A 372 -16.12 11.88 -13.85
C HIS A 372 -15.92 10.46 -13.28
N PHE A 373 -14.68 10.00 -13.12
CA PHE A 373 -14.38 8.72 -12.49
C PHE A 373 -14.92 8.66 -11.05
N LEU A 374 -14.67 9.70 -10.23
CA LEU A 374 -15.20 9.76 -8.86
C LEU A 374 -16.74 9.74 -8.81
N ALA A 375 -17.38 10.31 -9.81
CA ALA A 375 -18.83 10.38 -9.93
C ALA A 375 -19.48 9.11 -10.50
N SER A 376 -18.69 8.15 -10.98
CA SER A 376 -19.18 6.98 -11.69
C SER A 376 -19.64 5.83 -10.79
N GLY A 377 -19.20 5.79 -9.53
CA GLY A 377 -19.54 4.72 -8.59
C GLY A 377 -19.30 3.33 -9.17
N GLY A 378 -20.28 2.44 -9.08
CA GLY A 378 -20.29 1.10 -9.66
C GLY A 378 -21.15 0.99 -10.92
N SER A 379 -21.25 2.07 -11.73
CA SER A 379 -22.06 2.06 -12.97
C SER A 379 -21.50 1.18 -14.09
N ASP A 380 -20.22 0.82 -14.01
CA ASP A 380 -19.53 -0.12 -14.92
C ASP A 380 -18.42 -0.83 -14.15
N TYR A 381 -17.77 -1.82 -14.78
CA TYR A 381 -16.60 -2.47 -14.23
C TYR A 381 -15.43 -1.50 -14.05
N SER A 382 -14.66 -1.70 -13.01
CA SER A 382 -13.57 -0.80 -12.59
C SER A 382 -12.55 -0.49 -13.68
N LEU A 383 -12.15 -1.51 -14.46
CA LEU A 383 -11.22 -1.31 -15.58
C LEU A 383 -11.78 -0.39 -16.66
N ASN A 384 -13.06 -0.51 -16.96
CA ASN A 384 -13.73 0.34 -17.96
C ASN A 384 -13.81 1.79 -17.47
N LEU A 385 -14.14 1.99 -16.19
CA LEU A 385 -14.19 3.32 -15.58
C LEU A 385 -12.83 4.01 -15.60
N LEU A 386 -11.77 3.30 -15.20
CA LEU A 386 -10.40 3.82 -15.22
C LEU A 386 -9.94 4.12 -16.65
N LYS A 387 -10.20 3.22 -17.59
CA LYS A 387 -9.84 3.41 -19.00
C LYS A 387 -10.56 4.60 -19.63
N THR A 388 -11.84 4.79 -19.36
CA THR A 388 -12.63 5.95 -19.81
C THR A 388 -12.06 7.25 -19.24
N ALA A 389 -11.58 7.22 -18.01
CA ALA A 389 -10.91 8.34 -17.36
C ALA A 389 -9.45 8.56 -17.84
N GLY A 390 -8.92 7.66 -18.67
CA GLY A 390 -7.59 7.79 -19.30
C GLY A 390 -6.50 6.98 -18.65
N VAL A 391 -6.82 6.06 -17.74
CA VAL A 391 -5.87 5.13 -17.10
C VAL A 391 -6.19 3.70 -17.55
N ASP A 392 -5.38 3.15 -18.44
CA ASP A 392 -5.54 1.78 -18.95
C ASP A 392 -4.58 0.82 -18.26
N LEU A 393 -5.07 0.15 -17.21
CA LEU A 393 -4.31 -0.85 -16.44
C LEU A 393 -4.10 -2.18 -17.20
N THR A 394 -4.70 -2.36 -18.38
CA THR A 394 -4.41 -3.51 -19.24
C THR A 394 -3.09 -3.36 -20.00
N THR A 395 -2.46 -2.19 -19.90
CA THR A 395 -1.12 -1.89 -20.43
C THR A 395 -0.11 -1.75 -19.29
N PRO A 396 1.19 -1.98 -19.54
CA PRO A 396 2.21 -1.82 -18.50
C PRO A 396 2.44 -0.35 -18.07
N LEU A 397 2.00 0.63 -18.89
CA LEU A 397 2.36 2.04 -18.73
C LEU A 397 2.11 2.61 -17.32
N PRO A 398 0.92 2.46 -16.69
CA PRO A 398 0.68 3.04 -15.36
C PRO A 398 1.64 2.48 -14.28
N VAL A 399 1.91 1.18 -14.33
CA VAL A 399 2.82 0.51 -13.39
C VAL A 399 4.26 0.93 -13.65
N THR A 400 4.69 0.95 -14.92
CA THR A 400 6.03 1.40 -15.33
C THR A 400 6.31 2.82 -14.88
N VAL A 401 5.37 3.76 -15.11
CA VAL A 401 5.51 5.16 -14.67
C VAL A 401 5.67 5.22 -13.15
N THR A 402 4.86 4.47 -12.39
CA THR A 402 4.97 4.43 -10.93
C THR A 402 6.34 3.91 -10.46
N CYS A 403 6.87 2.87 -11.11
CA CYS A 403 8.20 2.36 -10.81
C CYS A 403 9.33 3.33 -11.18
N LEU A 404 9.16 4.11 -12.26
CA LEU A 404 10.16 5.07 -12.75
C LEU A 404 10.16 6.38 -11.96
N LEU A 405 9.03 6.85 -11.45
CA LEU A 405 8.97 7.99 -10.51
C LEU A 405 9.81 7.73 -9.24
N TYR A 406 10.08 6.47 -8.97
CA TYR A 406 10.99 6.04 -7.91
C TYR A 406 12.46 6.48 -8.13
N THR A 407 12.84 6.87 -9.36
CA THR A 407 14.22 7.26 -9.71
C THR A 407 14.34 8.70 -10.20
N SER A 408 13.34 9.26 -10.88
CA SER A 408 13.48 10.55 -11.58
C SER A 408 13.53 11.74 -10.62
N ASP A 409 12.72 11.72 -9.56
CA ASP A 409 12.66 12.85 -8.61
C ASP A 409 13.73 12.77 -7.51
N ALA A 410 14.30 11.59 -7.28
CA ALA A 410 15.36 11.41 -6.28
C ALA A 410 16.78 11.63 -6.83
N ALA A 411 16.97 11.66 -8.15
CA ALA A 411 18.27 11.74 -8.80
C ALA A 411 18.64 13.16 -9.32
N ASP A 412 17.64 14.03 -9.49
CA ASP A 412 17.85 15.38 -10.05
C ASP A 412 17.92 16.51 -8.99
N GLU A 413 17.82 16.22 -7.69
CA GLU A 413 18.01 17.13 -6.55
C GLU A 413 19.11 16.62 -5.59
#